data_6a4334abb56722032a5596bfdb50511c
#
_entry.id   6a4334abb56722032a5596bfdb50511c
#
_cell.length_a   1.000
_cell.length_b   1.000
_cell.length_c   1.000
_cell.angle_alpha   90.00
_cell.angle_beta   90.00
_cell.angle_gamma   90.00
#
_symmetry.space_group_name_H-M   'P 1'
#
loop_
_entity.id
_entity.type
_entity.pdbx_description
1 polymer ?
#
loop_
_entity_poly.entity_id
_entity_poly.type
_entity_poly.pdbx_seq_one_letter_code
_entity_poly.pdbx_strand_id
1 'polypeptide(L)'
;LVGSEMCIRDSYNTLSRQKELFVPLHAPHVGMYVCGPTVYGDAHLGHARPAITFDILFRYLTHLGYKVRYVRNITDVGHLEHDADEGEDKIAKKARLEQLEPMEVVQYYLNRYHKAMEALNVLPPSIEPHASGHIIEQIELVEEILKNGYAYESEGSVYFDVAKYNKDHHY
;
A
#
# COMPACT_ATOMS: atom_id res chain seq x y z
N LEU A 1 28.78 -16.99 20.01
CA LEU A 1 28.48 -17.61 18.73
C LEU A 1 27.11 -18.28 18.85
N VAL A 2 26.04 -17.54 18.69
CA VAL A 2 24.73 -18.10 18.47
C VAL A 2 24.71 -18.49 17.00
N GLY A 3 24.63 -19.79 16.72
CA GLY A 3 24.70 -20.34 15.38
C GLY A 3 23.61 -19.75 14.49
N SER A 4 23.93 -19.62 13.22
CA SER A 4 23.03 -19.11 12.15
C SER A 4 21.72 -19.91 12.00
N GLU A 5 21.53 -20.96 12.76
CA GLU A 5 20.40 -21.89 12.71
C GLU A 5 19.17 -21.46 13.53
N MET A 6 19.29 -20.45 14.41
CA MET A 6 18.16 -19.96 15.23
C MET A 6 17.40 -18.77 14.63
N CYS A 7 17.75 -18.30 13.46
CA CYS A 7 16.98 -17.26 12.77
C CYS A 7 15.88 -17.91 11.94
N ILE A 8 14.70 -18.07 12.53
CA ILE A 8 13.49 -18.49 11.79
C ILE A 8 13.21 -17.43 10.72
N ARG A 9 13.45 -17.75 9.47
CA ARG A 9 13.20 -16.89 8.31
C ARG A 9 11.98 -17.34 7.52
N ASP A 10 11.09 -18.10 8.15
CA ASP A 10 9.91 -18.62 7.48
C ASP A 10 8.80 -17.59 7.50
N SER A 11 8.15 -17.42 6.37
CA SER A 11 6.95 -16.59 6.22
C SER A 11 5.82 -17.40 5.58
N TYR A 12 4.59 -17.13 5.99
CA TYR A 12 3.43 -17.71 5.34
C TYR A 12 3.21 -17.03 3.98
N ASN A 13 3.34 -17.79 2.90
CA ASN A 13 3.06 -17.32 1.56
C ASN A 13 1.60 -17.59 1.22
N THR A 14 0.84 -16.54 0.99
CA THR A 14 -0.60 -16.64 0.66
C THR A 14 -0.84 -17.33 -0.68
N LEU A 15 0.10 -17.20 -1.63
CA LEU A 15 0.00 -17.82 -2.95
C LEU A 15 0.09 -19.35 -2.87
N SER A 16 1.11 -19.88 -2.17
CA SER A 16 1.30 -21.31 -1.98
C SER A 16 0.49 -21.89 -0.81
N ARG A 17 -0.04 -21.02 0.08
CA ARG A 17 -0.73 -21.37 1.33
C ARG A 17 0.11 -22.20 2.29
N GLN A 18 1.42 -22.01 2.28
CA GLN A 18 2.38 -22.71 3.12
C GLN A 18 3.35 -21.76 3.79
N LYS A 19 3.99 -22.21 4.89
CA LYS A 19 5.16 -21.55 5.44
C LYS A 19 6.37 -21.91 4.60
N GLU A 20 7.07 -20.92 4.11
CA GLU A 20 8.23 -21.07 3.25
C GLU A 20 9.40 -20.26 3.81
N LEU A 21 10.61 -20.76 3.57
CA LEU A 21 11.80 -19.99 3.85
C LEU A 21 11.79 -18.70 3.02
N PHE A 22 11.96 -17.56 3.68
CA PHE A 22 12.06 -16.30 2.97
C PHE A 22 13.37 -16.21 2.17
N VAL A 23 13.25 -16.09 0.86
CA VAL A 23 14.35 -15.90 -0.07
C VAL A 23 14.14 -14.60 -0.83
N PRO A 24 14.98 -13.57 -0.65
CA PRO A 24 14.82 -12.31 -1.38
C PRO A 24 15.12 -12.50 -2.87
N LEU A 25 14.35 -11.82 -3.72
CA LEU A 25 14.55 -11.86 -5.18
C LEU A 25 15.93 -11.35 -5.61
N HIS A 26 16.47 -10.37 -4.88
CA HIS A 26 17.74 -9.71 -5.20
C HIS A 26 18.57 -9.47 -3.93
N ALA A 27 19.08 -10.55 -3.30
CA ALA A 27 19.90 -10.43 -2.10
C ALA A 27 21.11 -9.49 -2.30
N PRO A 28 21.47 -8.64 -1.31
CA PRO A 28 20.86 -8.50 0.01
C PRO A 28 19.66 -7.56 0.07
N HIS A 29 19.10 -7.12 -1.07
CA HIS A 29 18.02 -6.16 -1.14
C HIS A 29 16.65 -6.84 -0.99
N VAL A 30 15.79 -6.23 -0.18
CA VAL A 30 14.40 -6.65 0.04
C VAL A 30 13.47 -5.47 -0.23
N GLY A 31 12.52 -5.66 -1.14
CA GLY A 31 11.39 -4.74 -1.31
C GLY A 31 10.23 -5.16 -0.41
N MET A 32 9.70 -4.23 0.36
CA MET A 32 8.51 -4.43 1.19
C MET A 32 7.50 -3.33 0.88
N TYR A 33 6.30 -3.72 0.48
CA TYR A 33 5.19 -2.79 0.26
C TYR A 33 4.06 -3.11 1.24
N VAL A 34 3.54 -2.09 1.89
CA VAL A 34 2.41 -2.17 2.82
C VAL A 34 1.40 -1.09 2.47
N CYS A 35 0.13 -1.47 2.40
CA CYS A 35 -0.94 -0.50 2.21
C CYS A 35 -0.94 0.54 3.32
N GLY A 36 -1.00 1.80 2.95
CA GLY A 36 -1.04 2.92 3.86
C GLY A 36 -2.45 3.43 4.16
N PRO A 37 -2.57 4.52 4.92
CA PRO A 37 -3.86 5.07 5.30
C PRO A 37 -4.52 5.85 4.16
N THR A 38 -5.86 5.94 4.23
CA THR A 38 -6.61 7.00 3.57
C THR A 38 -6.76 8.15 4.55
N VAL A 39 -6.24 9.32 4.20
CA VAL A 39 -6.02 10.44 5.13
C VAL A 39 -7.20 11.42 5.18
N TYR A 40 -8.37 10.94 5.58
CA TYR A 40 -9.58 11.75 5.81
C TYR A 40 -10.05 11.77 7.28
N GLY A 41 -9.38 11.05 8.16
CA GLY A 41 -9.73 10.92 9.56
C GLY A 41 -8.56 10.47 10.42
N ASP A 42 -8.78 10.44 11.73
CA ASP A 42 -7.77 10.02 12.69
C ASP A 42 -7.41 8.54 12.57
N ALA A 43 -6.15 8.22 12.90
CA ALA A 43 -5.70 6.85 13.00
C ALA A 43 -6.44 6.12 14.13
N HIS A 44 -6.73 4.85 13.90
CA HIS A 44 -7.35 3.95 14.87
C HIS A 44 -6.62 2.60 14.92
N LEU A 45 -7.06 1.66 15.77
CA LEU A 45 -6.42 0.36 15.94
C LEU A 45 -6.24 -0.43 14.62
N GLY A 46 -7.15 -0.27 13.66
CA GLY A 46 -7.03 -0.86 12.33
C GLY A 46 -5.80 -0.37 11.56
N HIS A 47 -5.35 0.86 11.80
CA HIS A 47 -4.10 1.39 11.23
C HIS A 47 -2.88 0.98 12.06
N ALA A 48 -3.01 0.93 13.38
CA ALA A 48 -1.91 0.59 14.28
C ALA A 48 -1.45 -0.88 14.09
N ARG A 49 -2.38 -1.81 13.92
CA ARG A 49 -2.09 -3.24 13.80
C ARG A 49 -1.14 -3.57 12.64
N PRO A 50 -1.44 -3.22 11.37
CA PRO A 50 -0.51 -3.47 10.28
C PRO A 50 0.79 -2.68 10.44
N ALA A 51 0.73 -1.42 10.91
CA ALA A 51 1.92 -0.61 11.09
C ALA A 51 2.91 -1.27 12.05
N ILE A 52 2.47 -1.73 13.22
CA ILE A 52 3.32 -2.42 14.21
C ILE A 52 3.80 -3.78 13.67
N THR A 53 2.90 -4.55 13.04
CA THR A 53 3.26 -5.89 12.52
C THR A 53 4.37 -5.79 11.47
N PHE A 54 4.25 -4.87 10.54
CA PHE A 54 5.23 -4.72 9.45
C PHE A 54 6.48 -3.94 9.89
N ASP A 55 6.40 -3.11 10.94
CA ASP A 55 7.58 -2.53 11.60
C ASP A 55 8.46 -3.62 12.23
N ILE A 56 7.84 -4.59 12.90
CA ILE A 56 8.59 -5.75 13.44
C ILE A 56 9.31 -6.51 12.32
N LEU A 57 8.62 -6.76 11.21
CA LEU A 57 9.21 -7.43 10.05
C LEU A 57 10.35 -6.59 9.44
N PHE A 58 10.16 -5.30 9.27
CA PHE A 58 11.16 -4.36 8.77
C PHE A 58 12.43 -4.35 9.62
N ARG A 59 12.26 -4.23 10.95
CA ARG A 59 13.37 -4.26 11.91
C ARG A 59 14.08 -5.62 11.90
N TYR A 60 13.33 -6.70 11.82
CA TYR A 60 13.88 -8.06 11.82
C TYR A 60 14.69 -8.34 10.55
N LEU A 61 14.19 -8.02 9.39
CA LEU A 61 14.93 -8.17 8.14
C LEU A 61 16.20 -7.30 8.11
N THR A 62 16.12 -6.08 8.65
CA THR A 62 17.28 -5.20 8.80
C THR A 62 18.30 -5.77 9.77
N HIS A 63 17.86 -6.34 10.89
CA HIS A 63 18.71 -7.04 11.87
C HIS A 63 19.43 -8.24 11.25
N LEU A 64 18.80 -8.97 10.34
CA LEU A 64 19.41 -10.06 9.58
C LEU A 64 20.42 -9.59 8.52
N GLY A 65 20.64 -8.28 8.37
CA GLY A 65 21.60 -7.70 7.44
C GLY A 65 21.04 -7.42 6.04
N TYR A 66 19.75 -7.57 5.82
CA TYR A 66 19.12 -7.18 4.55
C TYR A 66 19.03 -5.65 4.41
N LYS A 67 19.13 -5.19 3.17
CA LYS A 67 18.87 -3.79 2.79
C LYS A 67 17.41 -3.64 2.41
N VAL A 68 16.58 -3.27 3.35
CA VAL A 68 15.12 -3.23 3.16
C VAL A 68 14.70 -1.86 2.61
N ARG A 69 14.03 -1.86 1.45
CA ARG A 69 13.26 -0.71 0.96
C ARG A 69 11.80 -0.91 1.35
N TYR A 70 11.38 -0.19 2.36
CA TYR A 70 10.01 -0.21 2.84
C TYR A 70 9.19 0.93 2.23
N VAL A 71 8.15 0.58 1.50
CA VAL A 71 7.21 1.51 0.85
C VAL A 71 5.85 1.38 1.49
N ARG A 72 5.25 2.51 1.84
CA ARG A 72 3.87 2.60 2.32
C ARG A 72 3.19 3.78 1.63
N ASN A 73 2.14 3.52 0.87
CA ASN A 73 1.45 4.59 0.15
C ASN A 73 0.59 5.46 1.07
N ILE A 74 0.29 6.66 0.61
CA ILE A 74 -0.73 7.54 1.18
C ILE A 74 -1.85 7.67 0.15
N THR A 75 -3.08 7.29 0.55
CA THR A 75 -4.26 7.48 -0.29
C THR A 75 -4.87 8.84 0.04
N ASP A 76 -4.56 9.79 -0.80
CA ASP A 76 -4.97 11.19 -0.68
C ASP A 76 -5.98 11.63 -1.75
N VAL A 77 -6.39 10.71 -2.64
CA VAL A 77 -7.42 10.88 -3.67
C VAL A 77 -8.00 9.53 -4.10
N GLY A 78 -9.20 9.54 -4.66
CA GLY A 78 -9.79 8.38 -5.34
C GLY A 78 -10.33 7.28 -4.41
N HIS A 79 -10.61 7.58 -3.15
CA HIS A 79 -11.23 6.63 -2.24
C HIS A 79 -12.73 6.94 -2.07
N LEU A 80 -13.53 6.26 -2.87
CA LEU A 80 -14.98 6.47 -2.88
C LEU A 80 -15.68 5.91 -1.64
N GLU A 81 -16.88 6.46 -1.35
CA GLU A 81 -17.71 5.96 -0.26
C GLU A 81 -18.16 4.51 -0.54
N HIS A 82 -18.31 3.74 0.54
CA HIS A 82 -18.76 2.34 0.51
C HIS A 82 -17.87 1.37 -0.27
N ASP A 83 -16.64 1.78 -0.64
CA ASP A 83 -15.72 1.00 -1.48
C ASP A 83 -16.39 0.52 -2.79
N ALA A 84 -17.30 1.36 -3.32
CA ALA A 84 -18.06 1.12 -4.54
C ALA A 84 -17.42 1.84 -5.73
N ASP A 85 -17.83 1.45 -6.94
CA ASP A 85 -17.35 2.07 -8.19
C ASP A 85 -17.99 3.47 -8.42
N GLU A 86 -19.01 3.81 -7.65
CA GLU A 86 -19.72 5.09 -7.68
C GLU A 86 -19.83 5.67 -6.28
N GLY A 87 -19.72 7.00 -6.16
CA GLY A 87 -19.88 7.71 -4.89
C GLY A 87 -18.99 8.95 -4.81
N GLU A 88 -19.17 9.71 -3.75
CA GLU A 88 -18.32 10.87 -3.46
C GLU A 88 -16.99 10.41 -2.86
N ASP A 89 -15.89 11.04 -3.26
CA ASP A 89 -14.57 10.80 -2.63
C ASP A 89 -14.61 11.21 -1.15
N LYS A 90 -14.11 10.34 -0.27
CA LYS A 90 -14.15 10.52 1.20
C LYS A 90 -13.45 11.80 1.65
N ILE A 91 -12.35 12.18 0.97
CA ILE A 91 -11.59 13.38 1.30
C ILE A 91 -12.35 14.62 0.83
N ALA A 92 -12.87 14.60 -0.40
CA ALA A 92 -13.67 15.69 -0.95
C ALA A 92 -14.93 15.94 -0.10
N LYS A 93 -15.62 14.88 0.33
CA LYS A 93 -16.76 14.99 1.23
C LYS A 93 -16.38 15.63 2.57
N LYS A 94 -15.27 15.19 3.15
CA LYS A 94 -14.78 15.73 4.43
C LYS A 94 -14.42 17.20 4.30
N ALA A 95 -13.70 17.56 3.24
CA ALA A 95 -13.34 18.96 2.94
C ALA A 95 -14.57 19.86 2.81
N ARG A 96 -15.58 19.42 2.06
CA ARG A 96 -16.84 20.15 1.91
C ARG A 96 -17.58 20.35 3.23
N LEU A 97 -17.63 19.32 4.09
CA LEU A 97 -18.28 19.40 5.40
C LEU A 97 -17.55 20.33 6.38
N GLU A 98 -16.23 20.40 6.31
CA GLU A 98 -15.41 21.24 7.16
C GLU A 98 -15.08 22.61 6.54
N GLN A 99 -15.55 22.91 5.33
CA GLN A 99 -15.28 24.14 4.58
C GLN A 99 -13.77 24.36 4.35
N LEU A 100 -13.05 23.29 4.02
CA LEU A 100 -11.61 23.25 3.74
C LEU A 100 -11.37 22.81 2.29
N GLU A 101 -10.15 23.05 1.81
CA GLU A 101 -9.67 22.43 0.58
C GLU A 101 -9.28 20.94 0.83
N PRO A 102 -9.47 20.02 -0.13
CA PRO A 102 -9.14 18.61 0.04
C PRO A 102 -7.73 18.38 0.54
N MET A 103 -6.73 19.12 0.04
CA MET A 103 -5.34 18.94 0.44
C MET A 103 -5.04 19.49 1.85
N GLU A 104 -5.86 20.41 2.38
CA GLU A 104 -5.76 20.81 3.79
C GLU A 104 -6.20 19.67 4.71
N VAL A 105 -7.29 18.97 4.37
CA VAL A 105 -7.76 17.78 5.08
C VAL A 105 -6.66 16.70 5.06
N VAL A 106 -6.11 16.41 3.88
CA VAL A 106 -5.01 15.44 3.70
C VAL A 106 -3.83 15.79 4.61
N GLN A 107 -3.33 17.03 4.54
CA GLN A 107 -2.17 17.46 5.32
C GLN A 107 -2.41 17.37 6.83
N TYR A 108 -3.60 17.78 7.28
CA TYR A 108 -3.99 17.73 8.69
C TYR A 108 -3.99 16.29 9.23
N TYR A 109 -4.69 15.37 8.58
CA TYR A 109 -4.81 14.00 9.04
C TYR A 109 -3.53 13.17 8.82
N LEU A 110 -2.77 13.45 7.78
CA LEU A 110 -1.46 12.84 7.56
C LEU A 110 -0.49 13.15 8.70
N ASN A 111 -0.41 14.41 9.12
CA ASN A 111 0.43 14.81 10.25
C ASN A 111 -0.01 14.12 11.56
N ARG A 112 -1.31 13.97 11.79
CA ARG A 112 -1.83 13.26 12.96
C ARG A 112 -1.53 11.76 12.88
N TYR A 113 -1.63 11.16 11.70
CA TYR A 113 -1.24 9.77 11.47
C TYR A 113 0.23 9.54 11.79
N HIS A 114 1.14 10.38 11.28
CA HIS A 114 2.57 10.26 11.58
C HIS A 114 2.86 10.38 13.09
N LYS A 115 2.25 11.33 13.77
CA LYS A 115 2.38 11.47 15.23
C LYS A 115 1.86 10.24 15.99
N ALA A 116 0.77 9.64 15.54
CA ALA A 116 0.25 8.42 16.14
C ALA A 116 1.20 7.22 15.94
N MET A 117 1.81 7.08 14.74
CA MET A 117 2.79 6.04 14.46
C MET A 117 4.09 6.23 15.26
N GLU A 118 4.56 7.47 15.41
CA GLU A 118 5.70 7.81 16.26
C GLU A 118 5.43 7.45 17.73
N ALA A 119 4.25 7.78 18.25
CA ALA A 119 3.85 7.43 19.62
C ALA A 119 3.80 5.91 19.86
N LEU A 120 3.58 5.11 18.83
CA LEU A 120 3.63 3.65 18.84
C LEU A 120 5.06 3.10 18.59
N ASN A 121 6.06 3.96 18.49
CA ASN A 121 7.45 3.60 18.17
C ASN A 121 7.60 2.84 16.84
N VAL A 122 6.71 3.10 15.88
CA VAL A 122 6.80 2.57 14.52
C VAL A 122 7.78 3.40 13.71
N LEU A 123 8.74 2.75 13.06
CA LEU A 123 9.70 3.44 12.19
C LEU A 123 9.01 3.98 10.93
N PRO A 124 9.44 5.14 10.43
CA PRO A 124 8.95 5.61 9.14
C PRO A 124 9.40 4.67 8.01
N PRO A 125 8.60 4.54 6.94
CA PRO A 125 9.02 3.80 5.76
C PRO A 125 10.15 4.54 5.02
N SER A 126 10.80 3.85 4.07
CA SER A 126 11.83 4.45 3.22
C SER A 126 11.23 5.53 2.29
N ILE A 127 9.98 5.33 1.88
CA ILE A 127 9.23 6.26 1.01
C ILE A 127 7.72 6.11 1.25
N GLU A 128 7.01 7.23 1.22
CA GLU A 128 5.54 7.30 1.25
C GLU A 128 5.02 7.97 -0.03
N PRO A 129 4.79 7.20 -1.12
CA PRO A 129 4.22 7.74 -2.34
C PRO A 129 2.75 8.13 -2.12
N HIS A 130 2.37 9.30 -2.60
CA HIS A 130 1.00 9.78 -2.61
C HIS A 130 0.27 9.34 -3.89
N ALA A 131 -0.97 8.91 -3.77
CA ALA A 131 -1.77 8.50 -4.93
C ALA A 131 -1.91 9.63 -5.95
N SER A 132 -2.17 10.87 -5.47
CA SER A 132 -2.26 12.07 -6.33
C SER A 132 -0.97 12.39 -7.09
N GLY A 133 0.19 12.04 -6.52
CA GLY A 133 1.50 12.24 -7.13
C GLY A 133 1.83 11.26 -8.27
N HIS A 134 1.01 10.24 -8.47
CA HIS A 134 1.24 9.16 -9.45
C HIS A 134 0.12 9.00 -10.47
N ILE A 135 -0.72 10.01 -10.65
CA ILE A 135 -1.85 9.95 -11.59
C ILE A 135 -1.38 9.72 -13.03
N ILE A 136 -0.28 10.37 -13.45
CA ILE A 136 0.24 10.24 -14.81
C ILE A 136 0.71 8.79 -15.05
N GLU A 137 1.48 8.22 -14.15
CA GLU A 137 1.98 6.84 -14.25
C GLU A 137 0.83 5.82 -14.22
N GLN A 138 -0.23 6.09 -13.45
CA GLN A 138 -1.43 5.26 -13.44
C GLN A 138 -2.14 5.30 -14.80
N ILE A 139 -2.30 6.47 -15.40
CA ILE A 139 -2.90 6.63 -16.74
C ILE A 139 -2.07 5.88 -17.77
N GLU A 140 -0.75 6.08 -17.80
CA GLU A 140 0.15 5.40 -18.73
C GLU A 140 0.06 3.87 -18.61
N LEU A 141 0.01 3.34 -17.37
CA LEU A 141 -0.15 1.91 -17.13
C LEU A 141 -1.48 1.39 -17.64
N VAL A 142 -2.58 2.11 -17.39
CA VAL A 142 -3.93 1.73 -17.87
C VAL A 142 -3.99 1.75 -19.39
N GLU A 143 -3.41 2.76 -20.04
CA GLU A 143 -3.32 2.83 -21.50
C GLU A 143 -2.53 1.65 -22.08
N GLU A 144 -1.44 1.25 -21.43
CA GLU A 144 -0.66 0.08 -21.85
C GLU A 144 -1.47 -1.22 -21.71
N ILE A 145 -2.23 -1.40 -20.64
CA ILE A 145 -3.08 -2.56 -20.42
C ILE A 145 -4.20 -2.60 -21.49
N LEU A 146 -4.82 -1.46 -21.80
CA LEU A 146 -5.80 -1.33 -22.89
C LEU A 146 -5.19 -1.72 -24.24
N LYS A 147 -4.02 -1.19 -24.56
CA LYS A 147 -3.29 -1.46 -25.80
C LYS A 147 -2.92 -2.94 -25.95
N ASN A 148 -2.60 -3.60 -24.84
CA ASN A 148 -2.34 -5.04 -24.79
C ASN A 148 -3.62 -5.87 -24.86
N GLY A 149 -4.79 -5.24 -24.82
CA GLY A 149 -6.08 -5.89 -24.97
C GLY A 149 -6.58 -6.63 -23.72
N TYR A 150 -6.05 -6.33 -22.55
CA TYR A 150 -6.47 -6.90 -21.26
C TYR A 150 -7.36 -5.96 -20.43
N ALA A 151 -7.76 -4.86 -21.01
CA ALA A 151 -8.78 -3.98 -20.45
C ALA A 151 -9.77 -3.55 -21.53
N TYR A 152 -10.92 -3.06 -21.12
CA TYR A 152 -11.97 -2.52 -21.99
C TYR A 152 -12.65 -1.32 -21.34
N GLU A 153 -13.23 -0.46 -22.18
CA GLU A 153 -14.01 0.68 -21.73
C GLU A 153 -15.50 0.31 -21.67
N SER A 154 -16.18 0.74 -20.61
CA SER A 154 -17.63 0.62 -20.46
C SER A 154 -18.15 1.79 -19.62
N GLU A 155 -19.16 2.48 -20.12
CA GLU A 155 -19.86 3.58 -19.43
C GLU A 155 -18.91 4.67 -18.87
N GLY A 156 -17.82 4.96 -19.59
CA GLY A 156 -16.81 5.96 -19.17
C GLY A 156 -15.78 5.49 -18.15
N SER A 157 -15.80 4.22 -17.81
CA SER A 157 -14.81 3.56 -16.93
C SER A 157 -13.99 2.55 -17.70
N VAL A 158 -12.78 2.27 -17.20
CA VAL A 158 -11.89 1.23 -17.75
C VAL A 158 -11.86 0.03 -16.81
N TYR A 159 -12.12 -1.14 -17.34
CA TYR A 159 -12.16 -2.40 -16.60
C TYR A 159 -11.05 -3.34 -17.08
N PHE A 160 -10.34 -3.95 -16.13
CA PHE A 160 -9.38 -5.03 -16.42
C PHE A 160 -10.12 -6.34 -16.68
N ASP A 161 -9.88 -6.98 -17.83
CA ASP A 161 -10.49 -8.25 -18.20
C ASP A 161 -9.76 -9.43 -17.56
N VAL A 162 -10.12 -9.69 -16.29
CA VAL A 162 -9.55 -10.79 -15.49
C VAL A 162 -9.76 -12.13 -16.18
N ALA A 163 -10.92 -12.36 -16.78
CA ALA A 163 -11.26 -13.64 -17.41
C ALA A 163 -10.38 -13.91 -18.64
N LYS A 164 -10.14 -12.89 -19.46
CA LYS A 164 -9.24 -12.96 -20.61
C LYS A 164 -7.79 -13.14 -20.16
N TYR A 165 -7.33 -12.33 -19.22
CA TYR A 165 -5.97 -12.39 -18.74
C TYR A 165 -5.62 -13.75 -18.12
N ASN A 166 -6.54 -14.32 -17.32
CA ASN A 166 -6.34 -15.62 -16.67
C ASN A 166 -6.22 -16.81 -17.66
N LYS A 167 -6.74 -16.69 -18.88
CA LYS A 167 -6.54 -17.72 -19.91
C LYS A 167 -5.09 -17.83 -20.36
N ASP A 168 -4.42 -16.69 -20.40
CA ASP A 168 -3.08 -16.56 -20.97
C ASP A 168 -1.97 -16.56 -19.90
N HIS A 169 -2.28 -16.14 -18.66
CA HIS A 169 -1.27 -15.74 -17.66
C HIS A 169 -1.47 -16.31 -16.24
N HIS A 170 -2.45 -17.15 -15.96
CA HIS A 170 -2.69 -17.71 -14.61
C HIS A 170 -2.75 -16.62 -13.52
N TYR A 171 -3.76 -15.78 -13.57
CA TYR A 171 -3.99 -14.70 -12.61
C TYR A 171 -4.77 -15.16 -11.36
#